data_433933c6d3073a65ba82e33e0a92e541
#
_entry.id   433933c6d3073a65ba82e33e0a92e541
#
_cell.length_a   1.000
_cell.length_b   1.000
_cell.length_c   1.000
_cell.angle_alpha   90.00
_cell.angle_beta   90.00
_cell.angle_gamma   90.00
#
_symmetry.space_group_name_H-M   'P 1'
#
loop_
_entity.id
_entity.type
_entity.pdbx_description
1 polymer ?
#
loop_
_entity_poly.entity_id
_entity_poly.type
_entity_poly.pdbx_seq_one_letter_code
_entity_poly.pdbx_strand_id
1 'polypeptide(L)'
;QMRNQDPLNPVSGSDFVAQLAQFSTLQGQQQLNTNINQMLVLQQVTQGASLIGKQITFDAAGKALPASGTVSAVQVNNGAVQLVVGNQTVALTQVRSITSNGK
;
A
#
# COMPACT_ATOMS: atom_id res chain seq x y z
N GLN A 1 -48.07 13.60 27.24
CA GLN A 1 -47.83 13.40 27.19
C GLN A 1 -47.09 13.28 26.97
N MET A 2 -46.86 13.43 26.96
CA MET A 2 -46.16 13.20 26.75
C MET A 2 -45.78 12.67 26.51
N ARG A 3 -45.92 12.44 26.33
CA ARG A 3 -45.70 11.87 26.00
C ARG A 3 -45.52 11.73 25.17
N ASN A 4 -45.79 11.90 24.80
CA ASN A 4 -45.69 11.85 23.92
C ASN A 4 -44.89 12.32 23.50
N GLN A 5 -44.65 12.87 24.18
CA GLN A 5 -43.80 13.19 23.68
C GLN A 5 -43.45 12.80 22.63
N ASP A 6 -43.24 13.23 22.36
CA ASP A 6 -42.82 12.76 21.09
C ASP A 6 -41.84 11.63 21.27
N PRO A 7 -42.29 10.41 21.28
CA PRO A 7 -41.37 9.28 21.47
C PRO A 7 -40.35 9.15 20.34
N LEU A 8 -40.65 9.69 19.16
CA LEU A 8 -39.72 9.59 18.04
C LEU A 8 -38.42 10.36 18.30
N ASN A 9 -38.51 11.43 19.03
CA ASN A 9 -37.33 12.23 19.29
C ASN A 9 -36.24 11.45 20.02
N PRO A 10 -36.55 10.77 21.13
CA PRO A 10 -35.53 9.96 21.77
C PRO A 10 -34.99 8.84 20.85
N VAL A 11 -35.93 8.21 20.11
CA VAL A 11 -35.52 7.14 19.21
C VAL A 11 -34.65 7.70 18.10
N SER A 12 -35.05 8.83 17.51
CA SER A 12 -34.26 9.47 16.47
C SER A 12 -32.89 9.86 16.98
N GLY A 13 -32.80 10.37 18.19
CA GLY A 13 -31.55 10.75 18.79
C GLY A 13 -30.62 9.56 18.95
N SER A 14 -31.20 8.46 19.46
CA SER A 14 -30.43 7.24 19.63
C SER A 14 -29.93 6.69 18.28
N ASP A 15 -30.81 6.70 17.29
CA ASP A 15 -30.43 6.24 15.96
C ASP A 15 -29.32 7.10 15.39
N PHE A 16 -29.44 8.39 15.59
CA PHE A 16 -28.44 9.31 15.06
C PHE A 16 -27.09 9.09 15.72
N VAL A 17 -27.08 8.90 17.03
CA VAL A 17 -25.85 8.63 17.75
C VAL A 17 -25.24 7.31 17.29
N ALA A 18 -26.10 6.29 17.10
CA ALA A 18 -25.60 5.00 16.61
C ALA A 18 -24.99 5.14 15.23
N GLN A 19 -25.63 5.91 14.36
CA GLN A 19 -25.08 6.13 13.01
C GLN A 19 -23.77 6.88 13.07
N LEU A 20 -23.66 7.86 13.94
CA LEU A 20 -22.40 8.58 14.10
C LEU A 20 -21.30 7.66 14.61
N ALA A 21 -21.65 6.78 15.55
CA ALA A 21 -20.67 5.84 16.08
C ALA A 21 -20.20 4.89 15.00
N GLN A 22 -21.13 4.40 14.18
CA GLN A 22 -20.76 3.52 13.07
C GLN A 22 -19.89 4.26 12.06
N PHE A 23 -20.25 5.48 11.75
CA PHE A 23 -19.48 6.27 10.82
C PHE A 23 -18.08 6.53 11.34
N SER A 24 -17.97 6.84 12.62
CA SER A 24 -16.69 7.03 13.27
C SER A 24 -15.83 5.77 13.19
N THR A 25 -16.46 4.62 13.42
CA THR A 25 -15.76 3.34 13.34
C THR A 25 -15.25 3.11 11.92
N LEU A 26 -16.08 3.40 10.92
CA LEU A 26 -15.67 3.24 9.54
C LEU A 26 -14.52 4.18 9.19
N GLN A 27 -14.59 5.41 9.66
CA GLN A 27 -13.51 6.35 9.44
C GLN A 27 -12.22 5.87 10.08
N GLY A 28 -12.35 5.31 11.29
CA GLY A 28 -11.19 4.76 11.98
C GLY A 28 -10.58 3.61 11.21
N GLN A 29 -11.43 2.75 10.65
CA GLN A 29 -10.94 1.64 9.85
C GLN A 29 -10.26 2.12 8.59
N GLN A 30 -10.83 3.12 7.94
CA GLN A 30 -10.21 3.69 6.75
C GLN A 30 -8.86 4.30 7.09
N GLN A 31 -8.77 4.97 8.23
CA GLN A 31 -7.51 5.56 8.66
C GLN A 31 -6.48 4.48 8.93
N LEU A 32 -6.90 3.40 9.57
CA LEU A 32 -6.00 2.29 9.82
C LEU A 32 -5.53 1.66 8.52
N ASN A 33 -6.45 1.48 7.56
CA ASN A 33 -6.06 0.93 6.27
C ASN A 33 -5.06 1.82 5.56
N THR A 34 -5.28 3.13 5.61
CA THR A 34 -4.36 4.08 5.02
C THR A 34 -2.99 4.00 5.68
N ASN A 35 -2.98 3.94 7.01
CA ASN A 35 -1.73 3.86 7.76
C ASN A 35 -0.98 2.58 7.44
N ILE A 36 -1.71 1.47 7.34
CA ILE A 36 -1.08 0.19 7.01
C ILE A 36 -0.49 0.24 5.61
N ASN A 37 -1.24 0.80 4.66
CA ASN A 37 -0.73 0.93 3.29
C ASN A 37 0.53 1.78 3.25
N GLN A 38 0.55 2.86 4.02
CA GLN A 38 1.74 3.71 4.06
C GLN A 38 2.93 2.98 4.67
N MET A 39 2.66 2.17 5.70
CA MET A 39 3.73 1.38 6.30
C MET A 39 4.26 0.34 5.33
N LEU A 40 3.36 -0.28 4.56
CA LEU A 40 3.78 -1.26 3.56
C LEU A 40 4.64 -0.61 2.48
N VAL A 41 4.23 0.57 2.02
CA VAL A 41 5.01 1.28 1.02
C VAL A 41 6.39 1.63 1.57
N LEU A 42 6.42 2.14 2.81
CA LEU A 42 7.69 2.47 3.43
C LEU A 42 8.58 1.24 3.57
N GLN A 43 8.00 0.12 3.97
CA GLN A 43 8.75 -1.11 4.10
C GLN A 43 9.30 -1.55 2.76
N GLN A 44 8.49 -1.45 1.71
CA GLN A 44 8.93 -1.82 0.37
C GLN A 44 10.01 -0.87 -0.14
N VAL A 45 9.89 0.41 0.17
CA VAL A 45 10.93 1.36 -0.21
C VAL A 45 12.23 1.00 0.48
N THR A 46 12.16 0.66 1.76
CA THR A 46 13.36 0.26 2.51
C THR A 46 13.97 -1.00 1.92
N GLN A 47 13.13 -1.97 1.58
CA GLN A 47 13.63 -3.20 0.96
C GLN A 47 14.25 -2.90 -0.39
N GLY A 48 13.57 -2.07 -1.19
CA GLY A 48 14.10 -1.70 -2.49
C GLY A 48 15.41 -0.95 -2.37
N ALA A 49 15.50 -0.06 -1.39
CA ALA A 49 16.73 0.70 -1.20
C ALA A 49 17.91 -0.21 -0.89
N SER A 50 17.66 -1.30 -0.19
CA SER A 50 18.72 -2.25 0.11
C SER A 50 19.19 -3.00 -1.14
N LEU A 51 18.41 -2.94 -2.21
CA LEU A 51 18.78 -3.60 -3.46
C LEU A 51 19.58 -2.70 -4.38
N ILE A 52 19.65 -1.40 -4.08
CA ILE A 52 20.40 -0.50 -4.93
C ILE A 52 21.85 -0.98 -4.98
N GLY A 53 22.37 -1.09 -6.19
CA GLY A 53 23.71 -1.61 -6.41
C GLY A 53 23.79 -3.11 -6.55
N LYS A 54 22.69 -3.80 -6.30
CA LYS A 54 22.69 -5.25 -6.44
C LYS A 54 22.08 -5.64 -7.77
N GLN A 55 22.47 -6.80 -8.23
CA GLN A 55 21.95 -7.33 -9.47
C GLN A 55 20.74 -8.19 -9.18
N ILE A 56 19.69 -7.98 -9.95
CA ILE A 56 18.46 -8.76 -9.80
C ILE A 56 18.13 -9.43 -11.12
N THR A 57 17.40 -10.52 -11.01
CA THR A 57 16.77 -11.17 -12.14
C THR A 57 15.27 -10.98 -11.98
N PHE A 58 14.62 -10.59 -13.05
CA PHE A 58 13.20 -10.25 -12.96
C PHE A 58 12.49 -10.68 -14.22
N ASP A 59 11.18 -10.83 -14.11
CA ASP A 59 10.33 -11.14 -15.25
C ASP A 59 10.06 -9.86 -16.02
N ALA A 60 10.54 -9.83 -17.25
CA ALA A 60 10.31 -8.67 -18.10
C ALA A 60 9.01 -8.87 -18.86
N ALA A 61 8.20 -7.82 -18.91
CA ALA A 61 6.93 -7.88 -19.60
C ALA A 61 7.14 -8.25 -21.05
N GLY A 62 6.36 -9.21 -21.51
CA GLY A 62 6.42 -9.63 -22.91
C GLY A 62 7.61 -10.48 -23.28
N LYS A 63 8.39 -10.90 -22.30
CA LYS A 63 9.57 -11.73 -22.57
C LYS A 63 9.38 -13.11 -21.99
N ALA A 64 9.85 -14.09 -22.71
CA ALA A 64 9.76 -15.47 -22.28
C ALA A 64 10.79 -15.79 -21.21
N LEU A 65 11.93 -15.15 -21.28
CA LEU A 65 13.01 -15.39 -20.33
C LEU A 65 13.17 -14.21 -19.40
N PRO A 66 13.57 -14.46 -18.18
CA PRO A 66 13.81 -13.34 -17.27
C PRO A 66 15.00 -12.50 -17.72
N ALA A 67 14.94 -11.25 -17.37
CA ALA A 67 16.04 -10.33 -17.64
C ALA A 67 16.80 -10.07 -16.35
N SER A 68 17.95 -9.47 -16.45
CA SER A 68 18.72 -9.12 -15.28
C SER A 68 19.30 -7.73 -15.44
N GLY A 69 19.67 -7.14 -14.33
CA GLY A 69 20.28 -5.83 -14.33
C GLY A 69 20.56 -5.38 -12.91
N THR A 70 21.24 -4.26 -12.81
CA THR A 70 21.61 -3.70 -11.53
C THR A 70 20.60 -2.61 -11.16
N VAL A 71 20.14 -2.64 -9.93
CA VAL A 71 19.20 -1.66 -9.44
C VAL A 71 19.94 -0.35 -9.18
N SER A 72 19.46 0.73 -9.77
CA SER A 72 20.09 2.03 -9.62
C SER A 72 19.29 2.97 -8.71
N ALA A 73 18.00 2.71 -8.56
CA ALA A 73 17.16 3.58 -7.75
C ALA A 73 15.87 2.86 -7.40
N VAL A 74 15.14 3.45 -6.47
CA VAL A 74 13.82 2.98 -6.08
C VAL A 74 12.89 4.15 -6.21
N GLN A 75 11.71 3.91 -6.76
CA GLN A 75 10.72 4.97 -6.87
C GLN A 75 9.35 4.46 -6.47
N VAL A 76 8.50 5.38 -6.11
CA VAL A 76 7.12 5.08 -5.78
C VAL A 76 6.24 5.75 -6.83
N ASN A 77 5.37 4.97 -7.42
CA ASN A 77 4.49 5.46 -8.46
C ASN A 77 3.09 4.93 -8.16
N ASN A 78 2.15 5.86 -7.89
CA ASN A 78 0.78 5.50 -7.56
C ASN A 78 0.69 4.50 -6.41
N GLY A 79 1.53 4.70 -5.40
CA GLY A 79 1.52 3.82 -4.23
C GLY A 79 2.22 2.50 -4.43
N ALA A 80 2.76 2.25 -5.61
CA ALA A 80 3.50 1.03 -5.89
C ALA A 80 4.98 1.33 -5.94
N VAL A 81 5.75 0.48 -5.29
CA VAL A 81 7.20 0.65 -5.24
C VAL A 81 7.82 -0.10 -6.40
N GLN A 82 8.67 0.58 -7.12
CA GLN A 82 9.33 0.03 -8.30
C GLN A 82 10.82 0.24 -8.20
N LEU A 83 11.54 -0.67 -8.79
CA LEU A 83 12.99 -0.57 -8.90
C LEU A 83 13.34 -0.06 -10.28
N VAL A 84 14.34 0.81 -10.34
CA VAL A 84 14.83 1.30 -11.60
C VAL A 84 16.07 0.46 -11.98
N VAL A 85 15.95 -0.20 -13.12
CA VAL A 85 17.00 -1.08 -13.62
C VAL A 85 17.31 -0.62 -15.04
N GLY A 86 18.44 0.08 -15.20
CA GLY A 86 18.76 0.65 -16.49
C GLY A 86 17.72 1.62 -16.95
N ASN A 87 17.06 1.34 -18.06
CA ASN A 87 16.00 2.18 -18.60
C ASN A 87 14.62 1.70 -18.24
N GLN A 88 14.53 0.69 -17.40
CA GLN A 88 13.26 0.06 -17.10
C GLN A 88 12.89 0.25 -15.64
N THR A 89 11.61 0.13 -15.37
CA THR A 89 11.12 0.02 -14.00
C THR A 89 10.58 -1.38 -13.81
N VAL A 90 10.87 -1.94 -12.64
CA VAL A 90 10.49 -3.31 -12.32
C VAL A 90 9.76 -3.29 -10.99
N ALA A 91 8.56 -3.87 -10.95
CA ALA A 91 7.85 -3.99 -9.69
C ALA A 91 8.58 -4.97 -8.78
N LEU A 92 8.50 -4.71 -7.48
CA LEU A 92 9.14 -5.61 -6.52
C LEU A 92 8.65 -7.04 -6.67
N THR A 93 7.38 -7.19 -7.04
CA THR A 93 6.80 -8.52 -7.19
C THR A 93 7.35 -9.27 -8.41
N GLN A 94 8.01 -8.58 -9.32
CA GLN A 94 8.57 -9.20 -10.51
C GLN A 94 10.00 -9.71 -10.29
N VAL A 95 10.61 -9.38 -9.17
CA VAL A 95 11.98 -9.80 -8.89
C VAL A 95 11.98 -11.29 -8.59
N ARG A 96 12.85 -12.02 -9.28
CA ARG A 96 12.97 -13.46 -9.10
C ARG A 96 14.14 -13.83 -8.21
N SER A 97 15.24 -13.14 -8.36
CA SER A 97 16.40 -13.42 -7.54
C SER A 97 17.25 -12.17 -7.40
N ILE A 98 18.05 -12.16 -6.37
CA ILE A 98 18.92 -11.05 -6.05
C ILE A 98 20.30 -11.62 -5.82
N THR A 99 21.30 -11.03 -6.48
CA THR A 99 22.67 -11.43 -6.25
C THR A 99 23.50 -10.21 -5.91
N SER A 100 24.54 -10.45 -5.19
CA SER A 100 25.47 -9.39 -4.85
C SER A 100 26.18 -8.92 -6.11
N ASN A 101 26.14 -7.60 -6.29
CA ASN A 101 26.85 -7.03 -7.42
C ASN A 101 28.35 -7.10 -7.16
N GLY A 102 29.06 -7.47 -8.13
CA GLY A 102 30.46 -7.55 -8.00
C GLY A 102 30.94 -8.93 -7.65
N LYS A 103 30.11 -9.58 -7.67
CA LYS A 103 30.51 -10.76 -7.72
C LYS A 103 30.44 -11.53 -7.09
#